data_fab7b3791276533bdb30dad933cdbc36
#
_entry.id   fab7b3791276533bdb30dad933cdbc36
#
_cell.length_a   1.000
_cell.length_b   1.000
_cell.length_c   1.000
_cell.angle_alpha   90.00
_cell.angle_beta   90.00
_cell.angle_gamma   90.00
#
_symmetry.space_group_name_H-M   'P 1'
#
loop_
_entity.id
_entity.type
_entity.pdbx_description
1 polymer ?
#
loop_
_entity_poly.entity_id
_entity_poly.type
_entity_poly.pdbx_seq_one_letter_code
_entity_poly.pdbx_strand_id
1 'polypeptide(L)'
;KAISDIKKNKNASGIFRIAGVIAKIQKIITKNGQSMIFVKIEDLGDGMEVLVFSDTLNKNPNLWKENNVVIIEGKLSWRDDEPKLIAQSAVEL
;
A
#
# COMPACT_ATOMS: atom_id res chain seq x y z
N LYS A 1 -2.20 -4.99 -11.78
CA LYS A 1 -2.84 -3.86 -12.44
C LYS A 1 -2.06 -2.59 -12.21
N ALA A 2 -2.04 -1.71 -13.20
CA ALA A 2 -1.35 -0.43 -13.05
C ALA A 2 -2.13 0.49 -12.10
N ILE A 3 -1.41 1.27 -11.33
CA ILE A 3 -2.01 2.19 -10.37
C ILE A 3 -2.91 3.19 -11.07
N SER A 4 -2.49 3.72 -12.21
CA SER A 4 -3.29 4.68 -12.96
C SER A 4 -4.63 4.11 -13.41
N ASP A 5 -4.68 2.83 -13.78
CA ASP A 5 -5.93 2.18 -14.16
C ASP A 5 -6.89 2.08 -13.00
N ILE A 6 -6.38 1.80 -11.81
CA ILE A 6 -7.20 1.74 -10.60
C ILE A 6 -7.78 3.12 -10.27
N LYS A 7 -6.95 4.15 -10.36
CA LYS A 7 -7.40 5.52 -10.05
C LYS A 7 -8.45 6.05 -11.01
N LYS A 8 -8.43 5.61 -12.26
CA LYS A 8 -9.39 6.06 -13.26
C LYS A 8 -10.79 5.47 -13.04
N ASN A 9 -10.88 4.33 -12.39
CA ASN A 9 -12.17 3.66 -12.19
C ASN A 9 -12.64 3.88 -10.76
N LYS A 10 -13.44 4.92 -10.56
CA LYS A 10 -13.95 5.29 -9.24
C LYS A 10 -14.92 4.26 -8.65
N ASN A 11 -15.36 3.33 -9.46
CA ASN A 11 -16.22 2.22 -8.99
C ASN A 11 -15.41 0.97 -8.67
N ALA A 12 -14.09 1.01 -8.81
CA ALA A 12 -13.25 -0.13 -8.51
C ALA A 12 -13.36 -0.50 -7.03
N SER A 13 -13.41 -1.79 -6.76
CA SER A 13 -13.49 -2.30 -5.39
C SER A 13 -12.89 -3.71 -5.35
N GLY A 14 -12.68 -4.22 -4.13
CA GLY A 14 -12.20 -5.57 -3.93
C GLY A 14 -10.69 -5.64 -3.74
N ILE A 15 -10.14 -6.80 -4.06
CA ILE A 15 -8.73 -7.09 -3.83
C ILE A 15 -7.93 -6.82 -5.10
N PHE A 16 -6.86 -6.07 -4.96
CA PHE A 16 -5.96 -5.77 -6.07
C PHE A 16 -4.53 -6.14 -5.70
N ARG A 17 -3.75 -6.46 -6.71
CA ARG A 17 -2.33 -6.72 -6.58
C ARG A 17 -1.60 -5.67 -7.41
N ILE A 18 -0.71 -4.91 -6.77
CA ILE A 18 0.06 -3.88 -7.45
C ILE A 18 1.54 -4.10 -7.19
N ALA A 19 2.36 -3.81 -8.20
CA ALA A 19 3.79 -3.87 -8.11
C ALA A 19 4.36 -2.47 -8.24
N GLY A 20 5.41 -2.17 -7.49
CA GLY A 20 6.04 -0.88 -7.60
C GLY A 20 7.18 -0.71 -6.61
N VAL A 21 7.67 0.52 -6.55
CA VAL A 21 8.76 0.91 -5.68
C VAL A 21 8.20 1.64 -4.49
N ILE A 22 8.69 1.32 -3.30
CA ILE A 22 8.33 2.05 -2.10
C ILE A 22 9.07 3.39 -2.14
N ALA A 23 8.30 4.48 -2.37
CA ALA A 23 8.87 5.81 -2.52
C ALA A 23 8.99 6.54 -1.19
N LYS A 24 8.07 6.26 -0.26
CA LYS A 24 8.03 6.97 1.02
C LYS A 24 7.36 6.10 2.07
N ILE A 25 7.81 6.22 3.31
CA ILE A 25 7.22 5.50 4.45
C ILE A 25 7.02 6.50 5.57
N GLN A 26 5.82 6.50 6.16
CA GLN A 26 5.51 7.29 7.34
C GLN A 26 5.03 6.35 8.44
N LYS A 27 5.75 6.36 9.56
CA LYS A 27 5.42 5.50 10.70
C LYS A 27 4.44 6.19 11.64
N ILE A 28 3.43 5.45 12.07
CA ILE A 28 2.40 5.98 12.95
C ILE A 28 2.16 4.98 14.08
N ILE A 29 1.99 5.52 15.30
CA ILE A 29 1.57 4.73 16.45
C ILE A 29 0.10 5.03 16.69
N THR A 30 -0.73 3.99 16.68
CA THR A 30 -2.17 4.15 16.91
C THR A 30 -2.46 4.40 18.37
N LYS A 31 -3.72 4.77 18.68
CA LYS A 31 -4.15 5.02 20.05
C LYS A 31 -3.98 3.79 20.94
N ASN A 32 -4.04 2.60 20.36
CA ASN A 32 -3.86 1.35 21.10
C ASN A 32 -2.39 0.96 21.27
N GLY A 33 -1.46 1.84 20.85
CA GLY A 33 -0.04 1.56 20.97
C GLY A 33 0.52 0.65 19.90
N GLN A 34 -0.25 0.37 18.85
CA GLN A 34 0.21 -0.50 17.78
C GLN A 34 0.86 0.31 16.66
N SER A 35 1.91 -0.23 16.09
CA SER A 35 2.59 0.41 14.97
C SER A 35 1.88 0.11 13.67
N MET A 36 1.74 1.14 12.83
CA MET A 36 1.33 0.98 11.45
C MET A 36 2.16 1.91 10.59
N ILE A 37 2.16 1.69 9.29
CA ILE A 37 2.86 2.58 8.37
C ILE A 37 1.96 2.95 7.20
N PHE A 38 2.16 4.16 6.71
CA PHE A 38 1.64 4.63 5.43
C PHE A 38 2.78 4.54 4.44
N VAL A 39 2.54 3.86 3.34
CA VAL A 39 3.55 3.66 2.30
C VAL A 39 3.05 4.29 1.02
N LYS A 40 3.90 5.09 0.38
CA LYS A 40 3.61 5.53 -0.97
C LYS A 40 4.31 4.59 -1.92
N ILE A 41 3.52 3.88 -2.74
CA ILE A 41 4.07 3.00 -3.76
C ILE A 41 3.91 3.66 -5.13
N GLU A 42 4.91 3.54 -5.97
CA GLU A 42 4.91 4.15 -7.30
C GLU A 42 5.24 3.11 -8.34
N ASP A 43 4.49 3.13 -9.44
CA ASP A 43 4.86 2.42 -10.65
C ASP A 43 5.29 3.45 -11.71
N LEU A 44 5.42 3.02 -12.96
CA LEU A 44 5.91 3.91 -14.01
C LEU A 44 4.96 5.06 -14.34
N GLY A 45 3.69 4.94 -13.99
CA GLY A 45 2.69 5.93 -14.38
C GLY A 45 2.13 6.77 -13.24
N ASP A 46 2.11 6.25 -12.04
CA ASP A 46 1.39 6.91 -10.95
C ASP A 46 1.84 6.37 -9.59
N GLY A 47 1.30 6.95 -8.53
CA GLY A 47 1.54 6.53 -7.16
C GLY A 47 0.24 6.31 -6.39
N MET A 48 0.29 5.51 -5.34
CA MET A 48 -0.85 5.22 -4.49
C MET A 48 -0.39 5.04 -3.06
N GLU A 49 -1.24 5.46 -2.12
CA GLU A 49 -0.98 5.26 -0.71
C GLU A 49 -1.45 3.87 -0.28
N VAL A 50 -0.62 3.20 0.49
CA VAL A 50 -0.90 1.87 1.03
C VAL A 50 -0.87 1.96 2.54
N LEU A 51 -1.90 1.44 3.19
CA LEU A 51 -1.98 1.36 4.64
C LEU A 51 -1.53 -0.03 5.06
N VAL A 52 -0.53 -0.09 5.94
CA VAL A 52 0.01 -1.37 6.42
C VAL A 52 -0.18 -1.42 7.92
N PHE A 53 -1.19 -2.19 8.36
CA PHE A 53 -1.47 -2.34 9.79
C PHE A 53 -0.49 -3.28 10.43
N SER A 54 -0.48 -3.29 11.77
CA SER A 54 0.54 -4.00 12.54
C SER A 54 0.67 -5.48 12.20
N ASP A 55 -0.46 -6.17 11.97
CA ASP A 55 -0.42 -7.59 11.65
C ASP A 55 0.34 -7.87 10.36
N THR A 56 0.07 -7.08 9.32
CA THR A 56 0.76 -7.22 8.04
C THR A 56 2.21 -6.76 8.14
N LEU A 57 2.43 -5.66 8.86
CA LEU A 57 3.77 -5.12 9.06
C LEU A 57 4.68 -6.15 9.76
N ASN A 58 4.16 -6.84 10.77
CA ASN A 58 4.94 -7.78 11.56
C ASN A 58 5.25 -9.08 10.83
N LYS A 59 4.50 -9.40 9.77
CA LYS A 59 4.78 -10.60 8.97
C LYS A 59 6.08 -10.50 8.21
N ASN A 60 6.40 -9.29 7.71
CA ASN A 60 7.60 -9.05 6.90
C ASN A 60 8.18 -7.67 7.23
N PRO A 61 8.70 -7.47 8.45
CA PRO A 61 9.10 -6.13 8.86
C PRO A 61 10.25 -5.54 8.03
N ASN A 62 11.09 -6.38 7.44
CA ASN A 62 12.25 -5.90 6.67
C ASN A 62 11.92 -5.57 5.22
N LEU A 63 10.72 -5.89 4.76
CA LEU A 63 10.29 -5.61 3.40
C LEU A 63 10.01 -4.12 3.20
N TRP A 64 9.49 -3.46 4.24
CA TRP A 64 8.98 -2.10 4.17
C TRP A 64 10.10 -1.09 4.37
N LYS A 65 10.81 -0.80 3.28
CA LYS A 65 11.88 0.20 3.28
C LYS A 65 11.88 0.94 1.96
N GLU A 66 12.33 2.19 2.00
CA GLU A 66 12.37 3.03 0.81
C GLU A 66 13.25 2.42 -0.26
N ASN A 67 12.85 2.60 -1.48
CA ASN A 67 13.50 2.11 -2.70
C ASN A 67 13.37 0.61 -2.92
N ASN A 68 12.69 -0.11 -2.03
CA ASN A 68 12.45 -1.53 -2.24
C ASN A 68 11.37 -1.75 -3.29
N VAL A 69 11.54 -2.76 -4.14
CA VAL A 69 10.57 -3.11 -5.18
C VAL A 69 9.75 -4.28 -4.68
N VAL A 70 8.44 -4.09 -4.63
CA VAL A 70 7.54 -5.06 -3.99
C VAL A 70 6.29 -5.29 -4.81
N ILE A 71 5.62 -6.41 -4.54
CA ILE A 71 4.25 -6.66 -4.99
C ILE A 71 3.39 -6.69 -3.74
N ILE A 72 2.35 -5.86 -3.73
CA ILE A 72 1.44 -5.74 -2.59
C ILE A 72 0.05 -6.18 -3.02
N GLU A 73 -0.56 -7.06 -2.23
CA GLU A 73 -1.96 -7.45 -2.41
C GLU A 73 -2.77 -6.88 -1.26
N GLY A 74 -3.89 -6.24 -1.59
CA GLY A 74 -4.71 -5.62 -0.56
C GLY A 74 -6.08 -5.24 -1.06
N LYS A 75 -6.89 -4.74 -0.14
CA LYS A 75 -8.24 -4.31 -0.41
C LYS A 75 -8.26 -2.83 -0.74
N LEU A 76 -8.95 -2.48 -1.83
CA LEU A 76 -9.08 -1.10 -2.25
C LEU A 76 -10.12 -0.39 -1.39
N SER A 77 -9.79 0.81 -0.94
CA SER A 77 -10.67 1.67 -0.17
C SER A 77 -10.59 3.07 -0.75
N TRP A 78 -11.76 3.70 -0.95
CA TRP A 78 -11.83 5.07 -1.44
C TRP A 78 -12.10 6.02 -0.29
N ARG A 79 -11.35 7.11 -0.25
CA ARG A 79 -11.55 8.16 0.74
C ARG A 79 -11.28 9.50 0.06
N ASP A 80 -12.30 10.40 0.09
CA ASP A 80 -12.20 11.74 -0.52
C ASP A 80 -11.79 11.67 -2.00
N ASP A 81 -12.41 10.73 -2.73
CA ASP A 81 -12.14 10.48 -4.15
C ASP A 81 -10.74 9.96 -4.44
N GLU A 82 -10.00 9.55 -3.42
CA GLU A 82 -8.68 8.94 -3.60
C GLU A 82 -8.69 7.48 -3.19
N PRO A 83 -8.13 6.60 -4.04
CA PRO A 83 -8.02 5.20 -3.67
C PRO A 83 -6.81 4.98 -2.77
N LYS A 84 -7.00 4.13 -1.78
CA LYS A 84 -5.93 3.66 -0.91
C LYS A 84 -6.01 2.15 -0.84
N LEU A 85 -4.88 1.49 -0.74
CA LEU A 85 -4.84 0.05 -0.65
C LEU A 85 -4.53 -0.33 0.80
N ILE A 86 -5.38 -1.20 1.37
CA ILE A 86 -5.12 -1.75 2.70
C ILE A 86 -4.40 -3.06 2.48
N ALA A 87 -3.10 -3.08 2.79
CA ALA A 87 -2.26 -4.23 2.50
C ALA A 87 -2.67 -5.45 3.31
N GLN A 88 -2.79 -6.58 2.64
CA GLN A 88 -3.04 -7.88 3.28
C GLN A 88 -1.81 -8.76 3.23
N SER A 89 -1.02 -8.63 2.16
CA SER A 89 0.23 -9.35 2.02
C SER A 89 1.14 -8.61 1.06
N ALA A 90 2.42 -8.89 1.15
CA ALA A 90 3.39 -8.30 0.25
C ALA A 90 4.60 -9.20 0.13
N VAL A 91 5.23 -9.17 -1.04
CA VAL A 91 6.47 -9.89 -1.28
C VAL A 91 7.46 -8.97 -1.97
N GLU A 92 8.72 -9.21 -1.71
CA GLU A 92 9.81 -8.48 -2.36
C GLU A 92 10.10 -9.09 -3.72
N LEU A 93 10.30 -8.25 -4.70
CA LEU A 93 10.69 -8.71 -6.04
C LEU A 93 12.17 -9.02 -6.13
#